data_b0e3b76f9aac3a115dbb1280b052c542
#
_entry.id   b0e3b76f9aac3a115dbb1280b052c542
#
_cell.length_a   1.000
_cell.length_b   1.000
_cell.length_c   1.000
_cell.angle_alpha   90.00
_cell.angle_beta   90.00
_cell.angle_gamma   90.00
#
_symmetry.space_group_name_H-M   'P 1'
#
loop_
_entity.id
_entity.type
_entity.pdbx_description
1 polymer ?
#
loop_
_entity_poly.entity_id
_entity_poly.type
_entity_poly.pdbx_seq_one_letter_code
_entity_poly.pdbx_strand_id
1 'polypeptide(L)'
;MVLSLNHLPEEILHSILCISHPRSAAALEQTCRRLRTVTSEPLLWRHYCHTHYKFWDRKHGISTKLASPVFSVDWKALFVLRYHIDHSVDRLLDSILASQTGRIEKFRAVIDFGYDAKDMLLRQSEVELGEDHLARRFYARALLTCLHRSIAIPEWERLRRGESVPLDRALGAFDLFIPESGYGDLDEIRDGLTEIVAGFTASTFNLDLLSPREKALALASWLRTNGLTGIDQGREYHTLEHNFLGLALRTIGHNSLPLITAAIYCFAAQVLGLDAHPCGFPFHVHVIITPKSGFDMDGNILSSVEPGSPMYLDPFRGARETPVSDLRDQLVFLGASDMEQIEFLGGSTASEIVLRCGKNILNSLHSASQHQDVHDISVDAVSAKYAALWSSMLLSADSRPMDLRHQLPWLMELFATDFPSDIFLIEQYIVPLFEGLFEHEHILESLHVMRAVDEIPKQVRRRFSENKNIRYRVGQVFRHRRYRYRAIITGWDSECGAGEQWMRRMGIDRLQAGRHQSFYHVLVEDRSVRYVAEENIELVLPQVTELPQSLVAIAGKHFKRWDEAARAFVSNVRDEYPDD
;
A
#
# COMPACT_ATOMS: atom_id res chain seq x y z
N MET A 1 -20.95 54.25 -4.12
CA MET A 1 -21.79 53.26 -3.43
C MET A 1 -20.87 52.05 -3.15
N VAL A 2 -20.47 51.84 -1.90
CA VAL A 2 -19.68 50.67 -1.54
C VAL A 2 -20.65 49.48 -1.51
N LEU A 3 -20.54 48.55 -2.44
CA LEU A 3 -21.30 47.31 -2.45
C LEU A 3 -20.91 46.49 -1.22
N SER A 4 -21.77 46.41 -0.23
CA SER A 4 -21.61 45.54 0.92
C SER A 4 -22.05 44.11 0.56
N LEU A 5 -21.35 43.09 1.05
CA LEU A 5 -21.72 41.66 0.92
C LEU A 5 -23.20 41.44 1.30
N ASN A 6 -23.73 42.21 2.26
CA ASN A 6 -25.12 42.10 2.70
C ASN A 6 -26.17 42.48 1.63
N HIS A 7 -25.79 43.10 0.52
CA HIS A 7 -26.71 43.49 -0.55
C HIS A 7 -26.68 42.53 -1.75
N LEU A 8 -25.78 41.52 -1.74
CA LEU A 8 -25.71 40.53 -2.81
C LEU A 8 -26.89 39.55 -2.71
N PRO A 9 -27.44 39.07 -3.83
CA PRO A 9 -28.37 37.94 -3.86
C PRO A 9 -27.79 36.70 -3.16
N GLU A 10 -28.63 35.84 -2.60
CA GLU A 10 -28.19 34.66 -1.85
C GLU A 10 -27.47 33.66 -2.74
N GLU A 11 -27.89 33.54 -3.99
CA GLU A 11 -27.26 32.68 -5.01
C GLU A 11 -25.80 33.10 -5.30
N ILE A 12 -25.58 34.43 -5.34
CA ILE A 12 -24.23 34.97 -5.55
C ILE A 12 -23.36 34.76 -4.31
N LEU A 13 -23.92 34.97 -3.11
CA LEU A 13 -23.23 34.67 -1.85
C LEU A 13 -22.89 33.20 -1.75
N HIS A 14 -23.81 32.30 -2.09
CA HIS A 14 -23.57 30.85 -2.10
C HIS A 14 -22.46 30.50 -3.08
N SER A 15 -22.47 31.02 -4.30
CA SER A 15 -21.41 30.78 -5.30
C SER A 15 -20.03 31.25 -4.81
N ILE A 16 -19.96 32.44 -4.18
CA ILE A 16 -18.72 32.95 -3.58
C ILE A 16 -18.24 32.01 -2.45
N LEU A 17 -19.15 31.54 -1.61
CA LEU A 17 -18.82 30.64 -0.53
C LEU A 17 -18.32 29.28 -1.04
N CYS A 18 -18.92 28.73 -2.08
CA CYS A 18 -18.45 27.45 -2.68
C CYS A 18 -16.99 27.49 -3.14
N ILE A 19 -16.50 28.65 -3.60
CA ILE A 19 -15.08 28.81 -4.00
C ILE A 19 -14.20 29.34 -2.86
N SER A 20 -14.78 29.67 -1.71
CA SER A 20 -14.08 30.20 -0.54
C SER A 20 -13.70 29.06 0.42
N HIS A 21 -12.66 29.29 1.23
CA HIS A 21 -12.31 28.33 2.26
C HIS A 21 -13.42 28.20 3.32
N PRO A 22 -13.76 27.01 3.84
CA PRO A 22 -14.82 26.79 4.83
C PRO A 22 -14.70 27.64 6.11
N ARG A 23 -13.46 27.98 6.51
CA ARG A 23 -13.22 28.94 7.62
C ARG A 23 -13.80 30.32 7.35
N SER A 24 -13.85 30.75 6.08
CA SER A 24 -14.46 32.03 5.71
C SER A 24 -15.98 32.00 5.90
N ALA A 25 -16.63 30.88 5.55
CA ALA A 25 -18.04 30.65 5.84
C ALA A 25 -18.32 30.69 7.35
N ALA A 26 -17.50 29.99 8.16
CA ALA A 26 -17.62 30.00 9.62
C ALA A 26 -17.39 31.38 10.24
N ALA A 27 -16.49 32.20 9.68
CA ALA A 27 -16.28 33.59 10.11
C ALA A 27 -17.47 34.48 9.75
N LEU A 28 -18.01 34.36 8.52
CA LEU A 28 -19.18 35.13 8.07
C LEU A 28 -20.44 34.79 8.88
N GLU A 29 -20.59 33.53 9.32
CA GLU A 29 -21.70 33.11 10.18
C GLU A 29 -21.81 33.94 11.47
N GLN A 30 -20.68 34.43 11.99
CA GLN A 30 -20.60 35.19 13.23
C GLN A 30 -20.90 36.69 13.05
N THR A 31 -21.05 37.18 11.82
CA THR A 31 -21.16 38.61 11.54
C THR A 31 -22.58 39.15 11.63
N CYS A 32 -23.57 38.52 10.98
CA CYS A 32 -24.96 38.93 11.03
C CYS A 32 -25.93 37.77 10.75
N ARG A 33 -27.23 37.95 11.10
CA ARG A 33 -28.27 36.93 10.96
C ARG A 33 -28.43 36.42 9.53
N ARG A 34 -28.42 37.32 8.54
CA ARG A 34 -28.57 36.95 7.12
C ARG A 34 -27.41 36.03 6.65
N LEU A 35 -26.17 36.45 6.91
CA LEU A 35 -25.00 35.63 6.54
C LEU A 35 -24.98 34.31 7.28
N ARG A 36 -25.43 34.26 8.55
CA ARG A 36 -25.60 33.01 9.28
C ARG A 36 -26.56 32.06 8.57
N THR A 37 -27.69 32.55 8.07
CA THR A 37 -28.66 31.72 7.33
C THR A 37 -28.02 31.12 6.09
N VAL A 38 -27.38 31.94 5.24
CA VAL A 38 -26.73 31.49 4.00
C VAL A 38 -25.57 30.52 4.28
N THR A 39 -24.73 30.82 5.28
CA THR A 39 -23.59 29.96 5.63
C THR A 39 -23.96 28.66 6.35
N SER A 40 -25.20 28.56 6.86
CA SER A 40 -25.71 27.34 7.51
C SER A 40 -26.44 26.42 6.54
N GLU A 41 -26.56 26.78 5.27
CA GLU A 41 -27.26 25.97 4.29
C GLU A 41 -26.63 24.59 4.08
N PRO A 42 -27.42 23.51 4.15
CA PRO A 42 -26.90 22.13 3.97
C PRO A 42 -26.21 21.90 2.62
N LEU A 43 -26.65 22.56 1.54
CA LEU A 43 -26.01 22.46 0.22
C LEU A 43 -24.55 22.92 0.23
N LEU A 44 -24.27 24.05 0.94
CA LEU A 44 -22.92 24.57 1.07
C LEU A 44 -22.00 23.58 1.80
N TRP A 45 -22.45 23.02 2.92
CA TRP A 45 -21.65 22.07 3.70
C TRP A 45 -21.51 20.71 3.02
N ARG A 46 -22.53 20.27 2.26
CA ARG A 46 -22.42 19.12 1.38
C ARG A 46 -21.34 19.34 0.32
N HIS A 47 -21.32 20.51 -0.30
CA HIS A 47 -20.27 20.90 -1.26
C HIS A 47 -18.89 20.84 -0.60
N TYR A 48 -18.71 21.42 0.59
CA TYR A 48 -17.44 21.34 1.31
C TYR A 48 -17.03 19.92 1.70
N CYS A 49 -17.96 19.08 2.15
CA CYS A 49 -17.67 17.67 2.42
C CYS A 49 -17.15 16.95 1.18
N HIS A 50 -17.73 17.22 0.02
CA HIS A 50 -17.34 16.57 -1.24
C HIS A 50 -16.03 17.10 -1.82
N THR A 51 -15.74 18.40 -1.67
CA THR A 51 -14.57 19.04 -2.30
C THR A 51 -13.32 19.01 -1.43
N HIS A 52 -13.46 18.97 -0.08
CA HIS A 52 -12.32 18.98 0.84
C HIS A 52 -11.87 17.60 1.29
N TYR A 53 -12.77 16.61 1.24
CA TYR A 53 -12.50 15.25 1.69
C TYR A 53 -12.84 14.25 0.59
N LYS A 54 -11.79 13.61 0.08
CA LYS A 54 -11.93 12.53 -0.92
C LYS A 54 -12.24 11.19 -0.25
N PHE A 55 -11.58 10.90 0.87
CA PHE A 55 -11.67 9.62 1.56
C PHE A 55 -12.51 9.73 2.82
N TRP A 56 -13.39 8.76 3.03
CA TRP A 56 -14.30 8.67 4.16
C TRP A 56 -14.30 7.27 4.74
N ASP A 57 -14.21 7.17 6.05
CA ASP A 57 -14.36 5.88 6.71
C ASP A 57 -15.78 5.32 6.49
N ARG A 58 -15.88 4.00 6.31
CA ARG A 58 -17.15 3.31 6.01
C ARG A 58 -18.25 3.58 7.04
N LYS A 59 -17.88 3.83 8.31
CA LYS A 59 -18.83 4.16 9.38
C LYS A 59 -19.70 5.37 9.07
N HIS A 60 -19.25 6.27 8.22
CA HIS A 60 -20.01 7.46 7.85
C HIS A 60 -21.09 7.20 6.79
N GLY A 61 -21.01 6.13 6.03
CA GLY A 61 -21.98 5.81 4.97
C GLY A 61 -22.13 6.95 3.96
N ILE A 62 -21.02 7.55 3.52
CA ILE A 62 -21.04 8.80 2.72
C ILE A 62 -21.81 8.63 1.40
N SER A 63 -21.65 7.51 0.70
CA SER A 63 -22.35 7.24 -0.56
C SER A 63 -23.87 7.22 -0.38
N THR A 64 -24.37 6.60 0.70
CA THR A 64 -25.79 6.60 1.03
C THR A 64 -26.30 7.99 1.39
N LYS A 65 -25.50 8.77 2.15
CA LYS A 65 -25.83 10.16 2.51
C LYS A 65 -25.86 11.07 1.28
N LEU A 66 -24.94 10.89 0.33
CA LEU A 66 -24.92 11.65 -0.92
C LEU A 66 -26.14 11.34 -1.82
N ALA A 67 -26.66 10.13 -1.78
CA ALA A 67 -27.88 9.73 -2.49
C ALA A 67 -29.17 10.17 -1.77
N SER A 68 -29.08 10.55 -0.48
CA SER A 68 -30.23 10.97 0.33
C SER A 68 -30.61 12.43 0.09
N PRO A 69 -31.85 12.88 0.41
CA PRO A 69 -32.22 14.26 0.37
C PRO A 69 -31.28 15.13 1.21
N VAL A 70 -30.86 16.28 0.67
CA VAL A 70 -29.79 17.12 1.26
C VAL A 70 -30.10 17.52 2.71
N PHE A 71 -31.36 17.81 2.99
CA PHE A 71 -31.80 18.27 4.32
C PHE A 71 -31.96 17.13 5.35
N SER A 72 -31.84 15.88 4.94
CA SER A 72 -31.89 14.74 5.86
C SER A 72 -30.55 14.44 6.55
N VAL A 73 -29.48 15.14 6.15
CA VAL A 73 -28.11 14.93 6.66
C VAL A 73 -27.58 16.23 7.25
N ASP A 74 -27.03 16.16 8.45
CA ASP A 74 -26.28 17.29 9.04
C ASP A 74 -24.86 17.34 8.45
N TRP A 75 -24.75 17.94 7.26
CA TRP A 75 -23.50 18.08 6.53
C TRP A 75 -22.48 18.94 7.27
N LYS A 76 -22.95 19.95 8.02
CA LYS A 76 -22.06 20.83 8.80
C LYS A 76 -21.40 20.06 9.94
N ALA A 77 -22.17 19.29 10.70
CA ALA A 77 -21.61 18.47 11.77
C ALA A 77 -20.62 17.43 11.21
N LEU A 78 -20.92 16.84 10.06
CA LEU A 78 -20.03 15.89 9.39
C LEU A 78 -18.71 16.55 8.94
N PHE A 79 -18.78 17.76 8.37
CA PHE A 79 -17.58 18.51 8.00
C PHE A 79 -16.74 18.88 9.22
N VAL A 80 -17.37 19.36 10.29
CA VAL A 80 -16.69 19.74 11.54
C VAL A 80 -16.02 18.52 12.18
N LEU A 81 -16.65 17.34 12.17
CA LEU A 81 -16.06 16.10 12.64
C LEU A 81 -14.76 15.79 11.88
N ARG A 82 -14.80 15.82 10.55
CA ARG A 82 -13.61 15.58 9.71
C ARG A 82 -12.51 16.62 9.94
N TYR A 83 -12.88 17.85 10.11
CA TYR A 83 -11.93 18.92 10.43
C TYR A 83 -11.22 18.68 11.77
N HIS A 84 -11.93 18.20 12.79
CA HIS A 84 -11.31 17.81 14.06
C HIS A 84 -10.40 16.59 13.94
N ILE A 85 -10.78 15.61 13.12
CA ILE A 85 -9.92 14.44 12.84
C ILE A 85 -8.64 14.89 12.16
N ASP A 86 -8.70 15.72 11.11
CA ASP A 86 -7.54 16.27 10.42
C ASP A 86 -6.57 16.96 11.41
N HIS A 87 -7.11 17.78 12.32
CA HIS A 87 -6.30 18.43 13.36
C HIS A 87 -5.68 17.44 14.36
N SER A 88 -6.40 16.39 14.71
CA SER A 88 -5.88 15.37 15.63
C SER A 88 -4.76 14.57 14.98
N VAL A 89 -4.91 14.21 13.71
CA VAL A 89 -3.88 13.52 12.91
C VAL A 89 -2.63 14.41 12.78
N ASP A 90 -2.80 15.70 12.50
CA ASP A 90 -1.67 16.65 12.39
C ASP A 90 -0.89 16.76 13.71
N ARG A 91 -1.59 16.90 14.84
CA ARG A 91 -0.96 16.92 16.18
C ARG A 91 -0.23 15.62 16.51
N LEU A 92 -0.80 14.47 16.15
CA LEU A 92 -0.15 13.18 16.34
C LEU A 92 1.11 13.08 15.49
N LEU A 93 1.06 13.52 14.23
CA LEU A 93 2.24 13.61 13.36
C LEU A 93 3.31 14.52 13.97
N ASP A 94 2.95 15.71 14.45
CA ASP A 94 3.88 16.61 15.15
C ASP A 94 4.51 15.92 16.37
N SER A 95 3.75 15.15 17.14
CA SER A 95 4.25 14.41 18.30
C SER A 95 5.20 13.27 17.94
N ILE A 96 5.02 12.64 16.76
CA ILE A 96 5.92 11.62 16.19
C ILE A 96 7.25 12.28 15.77
N LEU A 97 7.18 13.48 15.20
CA LEU A 97 8.36 14.25 14.80
C LEU A 97 9.14 14.79 16.00
N ALA A 98 8.46 15.15 17.06
CA ALA A 98 9.07 15.77 18.25
C ALA A 98 9.88 14.78 19.10
N SER A 99 9.58 13.48 19.08
CA SER A 99 10.25 12.48 19.93
C SER A 99 10.38 11.14 19.23
N GLN A 100 11.47 10.43 19.55
CA GLN A 100 11.69 9.04 19.12
C GLN A 100 10.96 8.01 20.00
N THR A 101 10.33 8.47 21.11
CA THR A 101 9.73 7.60 22.12
C THR A 101 8.22 7.49 21.93
N GLY A 102 7.66 6.31 22.17
CA GLY A 102 6.23 6.03 22.12
C GLY A 102 5.62 6.20 20.73
N ARG A 103 6.37 5.93 19.68
CA ARG A 103 5.89 6.07 18.29
C ARG A 103 4.87 5.01 17.91
N ILE A 104 4.98 3.80 18.45
CA ILE A 104 4.05 2.69 18.16
C ILE A 104 2.62 3.09 18.52
N GLU A 105 2.39 3.60 19.73
CA GLU A 105 1.05 4.01 20.15
C GLU A 105 0.53 5.25 19.41
N LYS A 106 1.42 6.18 19.05
CA LYS A 106 1.05 7.34 18.24
C LYS A 106 0.63 6.93 16.82
N PHE A 107 1.33 5.96 16.21
CA PHE A 107 0.94 5.37 14.92
C PHE A 107 -0.44 4.73 15.04
N ARG A 108 -0.66 3.87 16.03
CA ARG A 108 -1.96 3.24 16.28
C ARG A 108 -3.07 4.29 16.41
N ALA A 109 -2.86 5.33 17.21
CA ALA A 109 -3.85 6.39 17.40
C ALA A 109 -4.23 7.11 16.09
N VAL A 110 -3.30 7.25 15.12
CA VAL A 110 -3.61 7.77 13.78
C VAL A 110 -4.41 6.74 12.97
N ILE A 111 -4.00 5.47 13.01
CA ILE A 111 -4.65 4.40 12.25
C ILE A 111 -6.09 4.14 12.70
N ASP A 112 -6.40 4.35 13.98
CA ASP A 112 -7.75 4.21 14.55
C ASP A 112 -8.76 5.19 13.93
N PHE A 113 -8.32 6.27 13.27
CA PHE A 113 -9.21 7.14 12.47
C PHE A 113 -9.63 6.51 11.13
N GLY A 114 -8.97 5.44 10.69
CA GLY A 114 -9.25 4.77 9.43
C GLY A 114 -9.07 5.72 8.23
N TYR A 115 -9.93 5.57 7.21
CA TYR A 115 -9.88 6.42 6.00
C TYR A 115 -10.00 7.92 6.27
N ASP A 116 -10.53 8.32 7.43
CA ASP A 116 -10.65 9.73 7.78
C ASP A 116 -9.29 10.42 7.98
N ALA A 117 -8.21 9.68 8.24
CA ALA A 117 -6.85 10.21 8.32
C ALA A 117 -6.20 10.41 6.95
N LYS A 118 -6.70 9.73 5.90
CA LYS A 118 -5.99 9.58 4.62
C LYS A 118 -5.76 10.89 3.89
N ASP A 119 -6.75 11.78 3.80
CA ASP A 119 -6.63 13.08 3.12
C ASP A 119 -5.53 13.94 3.74
N MET A 120 -5.45 13.95 5.09
CA MET A 120 -4.43 14.70 5.81
C MET A 120 -3.03 14.12 5.57
N LEU A 121 -2.88 12.79 5.67
CA LEU A 121 -1.61 12.11 5.45
C LEU A 121 -1.10 12.31 4.02
N LEU A 122 -1.98 12.26 3.01
CA LEU A 122 -1.61 12.54 1.62
C LEU A 122 -1.07 13.97 1.47
N ARG A 123 -1.77 14.98 2.01
CA ARG A 123 -1.28 16.37 1.97
C ARG A 123 0.09 16.52 2.63
N GLN A 124 0.33 15.85 3.76
CA GLN A 124 1.61 15.92 4.47
C GLN A 124 2.72 15.12 3.76
N SER A 125 2.38 14.08 3.02
CA SER A 125 3.34 13.30 2.24
C SER A 125 3.91 14.03 1.02
N GLU A 126 3.28 15.13 0.60
CA GLU A 126 3.65 15.94 -0.56
C GLU A 126 4.26 17.31 -0.19
N VAL A 127 4.37 17.63 1.11
CA VAL A 127 4.93 18.91 1.56
C VAL A 127 6.38 19.06 1.08
N GLU A 128 6.66 20.09 0.31
CA GLU A 128 8.00 20.36 -0.25
C GLU A 128 8.80 21.40 0.54
N LEU A 129 8.11 22.28 1.26
CA LEU A 129 8.71 23.41 1.97
C LEU A 129 8.32 23.40 3.45
N GLY A 130 9.24 23.82 4.31
CA GLY A 130 9.03 23.94 5.76
C GLY A 130 10.27 23.53 6.56
N GLU A 131 10.23 23.83 7.86
CA GLU A 131 11.34 23.57 8.78
C GLU A 131 11.61 22.07 9.03
N ASP A 132 10.64 21.22 8.72
CA ASP A 132 10.67 19.76 8.99
C ASP A 132 10.14 18.93 7.81
N HIS A 133 10.11 19.49 6.60
CA HIS A 133 9.44 18.89 5.44
C HIS A 133 9.91 17.46 5.11
N LEU A 134 11.20 17.14 5.27
CA LEU A 134 11.70 15.78 5.00
C LEU A 134 11.16 14.78 6.03
N ALA A 135 11.22 15.12 7.32
CA ALA A 135 10.70 14.26 8.38
C ALA A 135 9.18 14.10 8.25
N ARG A 136 8.46 15.20 8.00
CA ARG A 136 7.01 15.21 7.82
C ARG A 136 6.58 14.31 6.66
N ARG A 137 7.21 14.44 5.52
CA ARG A 137 6.96 13.56 4.35
C ARG A 137 7.22 12.09 4.68
N PHE A 138 8.35 11.79 5.31
CA PHE A 138 8.71 10.42 5.66
C PHE A 138 7.68 9.79 6.59
N TYR A 139 7.34 10.45 7.71
CA TYR A 139 6.41 9.88 8.69
C TYR A 139 4.96 9.90 8.21
N ALA A 140 4.55 10.88 7.41
CA ALA A 140 3.23 10.86 6.77
C ALA A 140 3.09 9.67 5.81
N ARG A 141 4.12 9.36 5.01
CA ARG A 141 4.14 8.17 4.16
C ARG A 141 4.17 6.88 4.97
N ALA A 142 4.97 6.81 6.02
CA ALA A 142 4.99 5.63 6.91
C ALA A 142 3.62 5.38 7.57
N LEU A 143 2.93 6.43 8.01
CA LEU A 143 1.57 6.35 8.52
C LEU A 143 0.57 5.92 7.43
N LEU A 144 0.68 6.47 6.23
CA LEU A 144 -0.18 6.13 5.10
C LEU A 144 -0.03 4.66 4.71
N THR A 145 1.20 4.14 4.64
CA THR A 145 1.45 2.73 4.35
C THR A 145 0.90 1.81 5.44
N CYS A 146 1.07 2.19 6.72
CA CYS A 146 0.52 1.45 7.85
C CYS A 146 -1.03 1.46 7.82
N LEU A 147 -1.64 2.61 7.52
CA LEU A 147 -3.09 2.75 7.32
C LEU A 147 -3.59 1.83 6.21
N HIS A 148 -2.93 1.81 5.07
CA HIS A 148 -3.31 0.96 3.95
C HIS A 148 -3.25 -0.52 4.31
N ARG A 149 -2.23 -0.97 5.03
CA ARG A 149 -2.15 -2.36 5.50
C ARG A 149 -3.27 -2.69 6.50
N SER A 150 -3.64 -1.74 7.36
CA SER A 150 -4.77 -1.93 8.29
C SER A 150 -6.12 -2.07 7.59
N ILE A 151 -6.22 -1.67 6.31
CA ILE A 151 -7.40 -1.81 5.45
C ILE A 151 -7.31 -3.10 4.62
N ALA A 152 -6.13 -3.44 4.12
CA ALA A 152 -5.91 -4.60 3.26
C ALA A 152 -6.03 -5.93 4.01
N ILE A 153 -5.39 -6.05 5.17
CA ILE A 153 -5.32 -7.28 5.96
C ILE A 153 -6.72 -7.80 6.36
N PRO A 154 -7.68 -6.95 6.80
CA PRO A 154 -9.04 -7.38 7.06
C PRO A 154 -9.78 -8.01 5.87
N GLU A 155 -9.47 -7.65 4.62
CA GLU A 155 -10.12 -8.28 3.46
C GLU A 155 -9.70 -9.76 3.34
N TRP A 156 -8.44 -10.09 3.62
CA TRP A 156 -7.97 -11.48 3.66
C TRP A 156 -8.44 -12.22 4.91
N GLU A 157 -8.52 -11.54 6.07
CA GLU A 157 -9.07 -12.14 7.29
C GLU A 157 -10.56 -12.51 7.13
N ARG A 158 -11.35 -11.71 6.41
CA ARG A 158 -12.74 -12.02 6.07
C ARG A 158 -12.83 -13.28 5.20
N LEU A 159 -11.93 -13.42 4.20
CA LEU A 159 -11.82 -14.65 3.41
C LEU A 159 -11.49 -15.86 4.29
N ARG A 160 -10.55 -15.73 5.22
CA ARG A 160 -10.20 -16.79 6.17
C ARG A 160 -11.40 -17.25 6.99
N ARG A 161 -12.25 -16.31 7.41
CA ARG A 161 -13.50 -16.59 8.14
C ARG A 161 -14.62 -17.18 7.27
N GLY A 162 -14.38 -17.40 5.99
CA GLY A 162 -15.37 -17.93 5.05
C GLY A 162 -16.38 -16.88 4.57
N GLU A 163 -16.13 -15.58 4.79
CA GLU A 163 -16.98 -14.53 4.25
C GLU A 163 -16.75 -14.36 2.74
N SER A 164 -17.82 -14.01 2.03
CA SER A 164 -17.73 -13.66 0.62
C SER A 164 -17.09 -12.29 0.45
N VAL A 165 -15.86 -12.26 -0.08
CA VAL A 165 -15.14 -11.04 -0.46
C VAL A 165 -15.01 -11.01 -1.97
N PRO A 166 -15.42 -9.93 -2.65
CA PRO A 166 -15.24 -9.79 -4.10
C PRO A 166 -13.77 -9.89 -4.49
N LEU A 167 -13.50 -10.56 -5.63
CA LEU A 167 -12.14 -10.85 -6.07
C LEU A 167 -11.31 -9.59 -6.33
N ASP A 168 -11.91 -8.53 -6.86
CA ASP A 168 -11.28 -7.22 -7.07
C ASP A 168 -10.76 -6.62 -5.76
N ARG A 169 -11.52 -6.74 -4.65
CA ARG A 169 -11.07 -6.27 -3.34
C ARG A 169 -9.98 -7.16 -2.76
N ALA A 170 -10.13 -8.47 -2.89
CA ALA A 170 -9.18 -9.43 -2.36
C ALA A 170 -7.79 -9.32 -3.03
N LEU A 171 -7.76 -9.10 -4.35
CA LEU A 171 -6.53 -8.85 -5.11
C LEU A 171 -6.02 -7.43 -4.94
N GLY A 172 -6.90 -6.42 -4.94
CA GLY A 172 -6.54 -5.03 -4.70
C GLY A 172 -5.90 -4.78 -3.33
N ALA A 173 -6.12 -5.69 -2.37
CA ALA A 173 -5.44 -5.63 -1.08
C ALA A 173 -3.91 -5.72 -1.21
N PHE A 174 -3.36 -6.40 -2.22
CA PHE A 174 -1.92 -6.38 -2.51
C PHE A 174 -1.43 -4.98 -2.91
N ASP A 175 -2.21 -4.24 -3.70
CA ASP A 175 -1.87 -2.88 -4.14
C ASP A 175 -1.74 -1.91 -2.96
N LEU A 176 -2.50 -2.11 -1.88
CA LEU A 176 -2.43 -1.29 -0.68
C LEU A 176 -1.14 -1.46 0.12
N PHE A 177 -0.37 -2.52 -0.10
CA PHE A 177 0.96 -2.68 0.49
C PHE A 177 2.04 -1.85 -0.22
N ILE A 178 1.77 -1.35 -1.44
CA ILE A 178 2.72 -0.61 -2.27
C ILE A 178 2.27 0.84 -2.58
N PRO A 179 1.84 1.63 -1.60
CA PRO A 179 1.18 2.92 -1.83
C PRO A 179 2.09 4.03 -2.37
N GLU A 180 3.41 3.90 -2.21
CA GLU A 180 4.40 4.89 -2.69
C GLU A 180 4.35 5.06 -4.21
N SER A 181 3.84 4.08 -4.90
CA SER A 181 3.68 4.11 -6.35
C SER A 181 2.42 4.84 -6.82
N GLY A 182 1.59 5.37 -5.92
CA GLY A 182 0.37 6.11 -6.27
C GLY A 182 -0.74 5.23 -6.86
N TYR A 183 -0.71 3.95 -6.61
CA TYR A 183 -1.55 2.94 -7.26
C TYR A 183 -2.85 2.65 -6.53
N GLY A 184 -3.64 3.61 -6.29
CA GLY A 184 -5.05 3.39 -6.01
C GLY A 184 -5.40 2.66 -4.73
N ASP A 185 -6.60 2.93 -4.35
CA ASP A 185 -7.33 2.34 -3.25
C ASP A 185 -8.27 1.26 -3.79
N LEU A 186 -8.83 0.44 -2.90
CA LEU A 186 -9.79 -0.61 -3.27
C LEU A 186 -11.01 -0.07 -4.02
N ASP A 187 -11.51 1.10 -3.62
CA ASP A 187 -12.66 1.72 -4.29
C ASP A 187 -12.25 2.31 -5.66
N GLU A 188 -11.05 2.92 -5.76
CA GLU A 188 -10.52 3.42 -7.04
C GLU A 188 -10.21 2.28 -8.04
N ILE A 189 -9.75 1.11 -7.55
CA ILE A 189 -9.58 -0.08 -8.38
C ILE A 189 -10.92 -0.54 -8.94
N ARG A 190 -11.97 -0.57 -8.11
CA ARG A 190 -13.33 -0.91 -8.53
C ARG A 190 -13.90 0.09 -9.52
N ASP A 191 -13.66 1.38 -9.31
CA ASP A 191 -14.08 2.44 -10.23
C ASP A 191 -13.42 2.25 -11.61
N GLY A 192 -12.10 1.99 -11.65
CA GLY A 192 -11.38 1.70 -12.89
C GLY A 192 -11.90 0.46 -13.62
N LEU A 193 -12.22 -0.62 -12.90
CA LEU A 193 -12.89 -1.79 -13.50
C LEU A 193 -14.29 -1.45 -14.04
N THR A 194 -15.03 -0.60 -13.34
CA THR A 194 -16.37 -0.15 -13.75
C THR A 194 -16.28 0.73 -15.03
N GLU A 195 -15.25 1.56 -15.14
CA GLU A 195 -14.97 2.36 -16.34
C GLU A 195 -14.70 1.46 -17.57
N ILE A 196 -13.97 0.35 -17.38
CA ILE A 196 -13.75 -0.66 -18.43
C ILE A 196 -15.07 -1.23 -18.90
N VAL A 197 -15.97 -1.61 -17.98
CA VAL A 197 -17.31 -2.12 -18.33
C VAL A 197 -18.13 -1.06 -19.08
N ALA A 198 -18.11 0.18 -18.61
CA ALA A 198 -18.80 1.29 -19.27
C ALA A 198 -18.29 1.51 -20.70
N GLY A 199 -16.96 1.46 -20.90
CA GLY A 199 -16.34 1.57 -22.22
C GLY A 199 -16.77 0.45 -23.18
N PHE A 200 -16.78 -0.80 -22.70
CA PHE A 200 -17.28 -1.94 -23.48
C PHE A 200 -18.76 -1.78 -23.84
N THR A 201 -19.59 -1.44 -22.87
CA THR A 201 -21.04 -1.26 -23.08
C THR A 201 -21.34 -0.14 -24.08
N ALA A 202 -20.62 0.97 -24.01
CA ALA A 202 -20.78 2.09 -24.93
C ALA A 202 -20.34 1.75 -26.37
N SER A 203 -19.39 0.83 -26.54
CA SER A 203 -18.83 0.45 -27.86
C SER A 203 -19.56 -0.72 -28.52
N THR A 204 -20.39 -1.46 -27.79
CA THR A 204 -21.05 -2.68 -28.27
C THR A 204 -22.55 -2.45 -28.49
N PHE A 205 -22.97 -2.44 -29.76
CA PHE A 205 -24.38 -2.32 -30.12
C PHE A 205 -25.16 -3.61 -29.81
N ASN A 206 -26.39 -3.48 -29.35
CA ASN A 206 -27.33 -4.59 -29.10
C ASN A 206 -26.80 -5.67 -28.12
N LEU A 207 -26.08 -5.25 -27.09
CA LEU A 207 -25.49 -6.15 -26.10
C LEU A 207 -26.52 -7.12 -25.48
N ASP A 208 -27.76 -6.68 -25.29
CA ASP A 208 -28.85 -7.49 -24.73
C ASP A 208 -29.36 -8.57 -25.67
N LEU A 209 -29.06 -8.50 -26.96
CA LEU A 209 -29.44 -9.50 -27.96
C LEU A 209 -28.40 -10.60 -28.13
N LEU A 210 -27.19 -10.40 -27.59
CA LEU A 210 -26.12 -11.38 -27.69
C LEU A 210 -26.40 -12.58 -26.78
N SER A 211 -26.15 -13.78 -27.27
CA SER A 211 -26.08 -14.97 -26.42
C SER A 211 -24.96 -14.86 -25.38
N PRO A 212 -25.00 -15.62 -24.26
CA PRO A 212 -23.91 -15.63 -23.28
C PRO A 212 -22.53 -15.89 -23.89
N ARG A 213 -22.44 -16.81 -24.87
CA ARG A 213 -21.21 -17.13 -25.61
C ARG A 213 -20.71 -15.93 -26.42
N GLU A 214 -21.59 -15.34 -27.25
CA GLU A 214 -21.22 -14.17 -28.07
C GLU A 214 -20.79 -12.99 -27.20
N LYS A 215 -21.49 -12.73 -26.10
CA LYS A 215 -21.15 -11.69 -25.13
C LYS A 215 -19.76 -11.94 -24.50
N ALA A 216 -19.47 -13.18 -24.11
CA ALA A 216 -18.18 -13.57 -23.54
C ALA A 216 -17.03 -13.39 -24.52
N LEU A 217 -17.20 -13.80 -25.78
CA LEU A 217 -16.19 -13.65 -26.83
C LEU A 217 -15.98 -12.18 -27.23
N ALA A 218 -17.08 -11.42 -27.34
CA ALA A 218 -17.03 -9.98 -27.65
C ALA A 218 -16.25 -9.22 -26.58
N LEU A 219 -16.50 -9.49 -25.28
CA LEU A 219 -15.77 -8.89 -24.18
C LEU A 219 -14.27 -9.22 -24.24
N ALA A 220 -13.89 -10.48 -24.43
CA ALA A 220 -12.48 -10.88 -24.54
C ALA A 220 -11.79 -10.21 -25.72
N SER A 221 -12.46 -10.14 -26.89
CA SER A 221 -11.94 -9.47 -28.08
C SER A 221 -11.75 -7.97 -27.85
N TRP A 222 -12.73 -7.31 -27.22
CA TRP A 222 -12.68 -5.89 -26.93
C TRP A 222 -11.57 -5.52 -25.96
N LEU A 223 -11.42 -6.27 -24.86
CA LEU A 223 -10.35 -6.05 -23.87
C LEU A 223 -8.97 -6.14 -24.52
N ARG A 224 -8.75 -7.15 -25.37
CA ARG A 224 -7.47 -7.30 -26.08
C ARG A 224 -7.23 -6.21 -27.12
N THR A 225 -8.25 -5.86 -27.89
CA THR A 225 -8.13 -4.83 -28.94
C THR A 225 -7.79 -3.46 -28.35
N ASN A 226 -8.29 -3.20 -27.13
CA ASN A 226 -7.99 -1.96 -26.40
C ASN A 226 -6.73 -2.07 -25.51
N GLY A 227 -5.97 -3.18 -25.59
CA GLY A 227 -4.74 -3.36 -24.82
C GLY A 227 -4.93 -3.42 -23.29
N LEU A 228 -6.14 -3.80 -22.81
CA LEU A 228 -6.49 -3.83 -21.39
C LEU A 228 -6.13 -5.15 -20.70
N THR A 229 -5.65 -6.14 -21.46
CA THR A 229 -5.27 -7.47 -20.97
C THR A 229 -4.06 -8.01 -21.72
N GLY A 230 -3.24 -8.79 -21.03
CA GLY A 230 -2.04 -9.39 -21.59
C GLY A 230 -0.76 -8.67 -21.20
N ILE A 231 0.30 -8.93 -21.92
CA ILE A 231 1.62 -8.30 -21.76
C ILE A 231 2.12 -7.85 -23.13
N ASP A 232 2.64 -6.64 -23.24
CA ASP A 232 3.21 -6.08 -24.44
C ASP A 232 4.40 -6.91 -24.95
N GLN A 233 4.57 -6.95 -26.27
CA GLN A 233 5.72 -7.62 -26.88
C GLN A 233 7.03 -6.99 -26.42
N GLY A 234 7.96 -7.84 -25.95
CA GLY A 234 9.27 -7.40 -25.45
C GLY A 234 9.32 -7.07 -23.96
N ARG A 235 8.19 -7.13 -23.23
CA ARG A 235 8.18 -7.08 -21.77
C ARG A 235 8.44 -8.45 -21.16
N GLU A 236 9.16 -8.47 -20.05
CA GLU A 236 9.43 -9.71 -19.30
C GLU A 236 8.16 -10.21 -18.61
N TYR A 237 7.89 -11.52 -18.75
CA TYR A 237 6.71 -12.15 -18.16
C TYR A 237 6.68 -12.03 -16.63
N HIS A 238 7.82 -12.24 -15.97
CA HIS A 238 7.92 -12.27 -14.50
C HIS A 238 8.19 -10.91 -13.87
N THR A 239 7.92 -9.81 -14.56
CA THR A 239 8.00 -8.47 -13.99
C THR A 239 7.06 -8.36 -12.77
N LEU A 240 7.57 -7.80 -11.68
CA LEU A 240 6.85 -7.75 -10.40
C LEU A 240 5.52 -6.99 -10.52
N GLU A 241 5.52 -5.87 -11.25
CA GLU A 241 4.36 -5.00 -11.46
C GLU A 241 3.16 -5.73 -12.06
N HIS A 242 3.38 -6.74 -12.89
CA HIS A 242 2.32 -7.49 -13.58
C HIS A 242 1.43 -8.32 -12.64
N ASN A 243 1.78 -8.39 -11.35
CA ASN A 243 1.01 -9.10 -10.33
C ASN A 243 -0.04 -8.25 -9.62
N PHE A 244 -0.09 -6.94 -9.89
CA PHE A 244 -0.94 -6.00 -9.15
C PHE A 244 -2.09 -5.50 -10.00
N LEU A 245 -3.31 -5.64 -9.48
CA LEU A 245 -4.54 -5.28 -10.20
C LEU A 245 -4.64 -3.77 -10.43
N GLY A 246 -4.36 -2.97 -9.41
CA GLY A 246 -4.40 -1.52 -9.51
C GLY A 246 -3.36 -0.96 -10.48
N LEU A 247 -2.16 -1.58 -10.54
CA LEU A 247 -1.14 -1.25 -11.53
C LEU A 247 -1.60 -1.55 -12.95
N ALA A 248 -2.13 -2.75 -13.18
CA ALA A 248 -2.63 -3.15 -14.48
C ALA A 248 -3.72 -2.20 -15.02
N LEU A 249 -4.51 -1.58 -14.14
CA LEU A 249 -5.56 -0.63 -14.53
C LEU A 249 -5.04 0.77 -14.86
N ARG A 250 -3.91 1.19 -14.29
CA ARG A 250 -3.44 2.60 -14.33
C ARG A 250 -2.19 2.84 -15.16
N THR A 251 -1.35 1.81 -15.32
CA THR A 251 -0.13 1.95 -16.11
C THR A 251 -0.43 1.94 -17.61
N ILE A 252 0.33 2.72 -18.36
CA ILE A 252 0.29 2.69 -19.83
C ILE A 252 0.69 1.28 -20.28
N GLY A 253 -0.14 0.66 -21.13
CA GLY A 253 0.06 -0.70 -21.62
C GLY A 253 -0.67 -1.79 -20.83
N HIS A 254 -1.21 -1.49 -19.65
CA HIS A 254 -2.07 -2.39 -18.86
C HIS A 254 -1.52 -3.82 -18.72
N ASN A 255 -0.19 -3.96 -18.63
CA ASN A 255 0.46 -5.26 -18.57
C ASN A 255 0.06 -6.04 -17.30
N SER A 256 -0.41 -7.28 -17.51
CA SER A 256 -0.92 -8.10 -16.41
C SER A 256 -0.68 -9.58 -16.65
N LEU A 257 -0.30 -10.32 -15.62
CA LEU A 257 -0.20 -11.78 -15.66
C LEU A 257 -1.58 -12.42 -15.89
N PRO A 258 -1.61 -13.69 -16.38
CA PRO A 258 -2.88 -14.40 -16.65
C PRO A 258 -3.89 -14.34 -15.52
N LEU A 259 -3.44 -14.39 -14.26
CA LEU A 259 -4.30 -14.31 -13.08
C LEU A 259 -5.00 -12.94 -12.97
N ILE A 260 -4.27 -11.85 -13.14
CA ILE A 260 -4.81 -10.49 -13.10
C ILE A 260 -5.70 -10.22 -14.30
N THR A 261 -5.26 -10.64 -15.49
CA THR A 261 -6.09 -10.61 -16.72
C THR A 261 -7.42 -11.33 -16.53
N ALA A 262 -7.42 -12.55 -15.93
CA ALA A 262 -8.62 -13.30 -15.62
C ALA A 262 -9.52 -12.57 -14.62
N ALA A 263 -8.95 -11.92 -13.60
CA ALA A 263 -9.70 -11.14 -12.63
C ALA A 263 -10.40 -9.93 -13.26
N ILE A 264 -9.71 -9.17 -14.14
CA ILE A 264 -10.29 -8.06 -14.90
C ILE A 264 -11.45 -8.55 -15.77
N TYR A 265 -11.22 -9.65 -16.50
CA TYR A 265 -12.25 -10.25 -17.34
C TYR A 265 -13.47 -10.71 -16.54
N CYS A 266 -13.26 -11.45 -15.43
CA CYS A 266 -14.33 -11.97 -14.59
C CYS A 266 -15.18 -10.86 -13.98
N PHE A 267 -14.55 -9.78 -13.50
CA PHE A 267 -15.28 -8.62 -13.00
C PHE A 267 -16.21 -8.04 -14.08
N ALA A 268 -15.67 -7.78 -15.26
CA ALA A 268 -16.46 -7.22 -16.38
C ALA A 268 -17.58 -8.18 -16.82
N ALA A 269 -17.28 -9.47 -16.94
CA ALA A 269 -18.25 -10.50 -17.31
C ALA A 269 -19.39 -10.61 -16.30
N GLN A 270 -19.09 -10.60 -15.00
CA GLN A 270 -20.09 -10.65 -13.92
C GLN A 270 -21.01 -9.43 -13.93
N VAL A 271 -20.50 -8.23 -14.12
CA VAL A 271 -21.31 -7.01 -14.27
C VAL A 271 -22.25 -7.10 -15.47
N LEU A 272 -21.82 -7.76 -16.55
CA LEU A 272 -22.63 -8.02 -17.77
C LEU A 272 -23.60 -9.21 -17.61
N GLY A 273 -23.69 -9.81 -16.42
CA GLY A 273 -24.62 -10.87 -16.08
C GLY A 273 -24.19 -12.28 -16.49
N LEU A 274 -22.89 -12.49 -16.79
CA LEU A 274 -22.29 -13.80 -17.00
C LEU A 274 -21.77 -14.36 -15.68
N ASP A 275 -21.95 -15.66 -15.44
CA ASP A 275 -21.39 -16.36 -14.29
C ASP A 275 -19.96 -16.83 -14.61
N ALA A 276 -19.00 -15.89 -14.49
CA ALA A 276 -17.61 -16.08 -14.87
C ALA A 276 -16.69 -16.09 -13.63
N HIS A 277 -15.81 -17.08 -13.55
CA HIS A 277 -14.84 -17.26 -12.47
C HIS A 277 -13.47 -17.62 -13.01
N PRO A 278 -12.36 -17.24 -12.33
CA PRO A 278 -11.06 -17.81 -12.64
C PRO A 278 -11.08 -19.31 -12.43
N CYS A 279 -10.48 -20.07 -13.34
CA CYS A 279 -10.40 -21.51 -13.30
C CYS A 279 -9.12 -21.98 -12.56
N GLY A 280 -9.22 -23.02 -11.77
CA GLY A 280 -8.14 -23.59 -10.95
C GLY A 280 -7.01 -24.27 -11.73
N PHE A 281 -6.99 -24.17 -13.07
CA PHE A 281 -6.03 -24.84 -13.95
C PHE A 281 -4.57 -24.58 -13.53
N PRO A 282 -3.72 -25.63 -13.41
CA PRO A 282 -2.34 -25.48 -12.97
C PRO A 282 -1.50 -24.67 -13.97
N PHE A 283 -0.52 -23.92 -13.45
CA PHE A 283 0.45 -23.09 -14.18
C PHE A 283 -0.12 -21.89 -14.94
N HIS A 284 -1.36 -21.97 -15.49
CA HIS A 284 -1.97 -20.90 -16.25
C HIS A 284 -3.44 -20.72 -15.87
N VAL A 285 -3.88 -19.48 -15.62
CA VAL A 285 -5.26 -19.21 -15.20
C VAL A 285 -6.14 -19.03 -16.43
N HIS A 286 -7.16 -19.88 -16.55
CA HIS A 286 -8.25 -19.72 -17.50
C HIS A 286 -9.46 -19.08 -16.82
N VAL A 287 -10.48 -18.74 -17.58
CA VAL A 287 -11.80 -18.34 -17.10
C VAL A 287 -12.81 -19.41 -17.46
N ILE A 288 -13.60 -19.85 -16.49
CA ILE A 288 -14.77 -20.67 -16.69
C ILE A 288 -16.02 -19.79 -16.66
N ILE A 289 -16.93 -19.99 -17.59
CA ILE A 289 -18.23 -19.32 -17.66
C ILE A 289 -19.32 -20.37 -17.66
N THR A 290 -20.18 -20.33 -16.63
CA THR A 290 -21.27 -21.29 -16.48
C THR A 290 -22.57 -20.68 -17.01
N PRO A 291 -23.31 -21.37 -17.87
CA PRO A 291 -24.62 -20.90 -18.32
C PRO A 291 -25.63 -20.94 -17.17
N LYS A 292 -26.69 -20.15 -17.26
CA LYS A 292 -27.80 -20.18 -16.31
C LYS A 292 -28.48 -21.56 -16.30
N SER A 293 -29.00 -21.98 -15.12
CA SER A 293 -29.75 -23.21 -14.99
C SER A 293 -30.88 -23.31 -16.04
N GLY A 294 -30.95 -24.43 -16.72
CA GLY A 294 -31.94 -24.69 -17.78
C GLY A 294 -31.57 -24.09 -19.16
N PHE A 295 -30.37 -23.50 -19.32
CA PHE A 295 -29.88 -22.91 -20.57
C PHE A 295 -28.50 -23.43 -20.92
N ASP A 296 -28.17 -23.39 -22.21
CA ASP A 296 -26.79 -23.52 -22.69
C ASP A 296 -26.12 -22.16 -22.89
N MET A 297 -24.85 -22.16 -23.33
CA MET A 297 -24.08 -20.94 -23.60
C MET A 297 -24.59 -20.13 -24.80
N ASP A 298 -25.40 -20.74 -25.66
CA ASP A 298 -25.99 -20.09 -26.84
C ASP A 298 -27.41 -19.56 -26.55
N GLY A 299 -27.87 -19.69 -25.30
CA GLY A 299 -29.16 -19.20 -24.82
C GLY A 299 -30.35 -20.14 -25.14
N ASN A 300 -30.10 -21.37 -25.60
CA ASN A 300 -31.14 -22.33 -25.86
C ASN A 300 -31.63 -22.97 -24.55
N ILE A 301 -32.94 -23.21 -24.47
CA ILE A 301 -33.55 -23.88 -23.32
C ILE A 301 -33.24 -25.38 -23.37
N LEU A 302 -32.74 -25.91 -22.27
CA LEU A 302 -32.46 -27.35 -22.12
C LEU A 302 -33.67 -28.10 -21.55
N SER A 303 -33.75 -29.37 -21.85
CA SER A 303 -34.77 -30.26 -21.28
C SER A 303 -34.54 -30.58 -19.78
N SER A 304 -33.34 -30.32 -19.28
CA SER A 304 -32.90 -30.46 -17.89
C SER A 304 -32.87 -29.11 -17.21
N VAL A 305 -33.16 -29.10 -15.90
CA VAL A 305 -32.99 -27.88 -15.05
C VAL A 305 -31.52 -27.58 -14.78
N GLU A 306 -30.62 -28.54 -15.01
CA GLU A 306 -29.18 -28.34 -14.85
C GLU A 306 -28.63 -27.38 -15.91
N PRO A 307 -27.60 -26.61 -15.58
CA PRO A 307 -26.94 -25.78 -16.56
C PRO A 307 -26.26 -26.61 -17.66
N GLY A 308 -26.20 -26.09 -18.86
CA GLY A 308 -25.44 -26.70 -19.96
C GLY A 308 -23.93 -26.74 -19.67
N SER A 309 -23.17 -27.29 -20.61
CA SER A 309 -21.70 -27.35 -20.49
C SER A 309 -21.11 -25.96 -20.37
N PRO A 310 -20.17 -25.75 -19.42
CA PRO A 310 -19.48 -24.48 -19.25
C PRO A 310 -18.54 -24.21 -20.44
N MET A 311 -18.24 -22.95 -20.64
CA MET A 311 -17.28 -22.43 -21.61
C MET A 311 -15.99 -22.04 -20.94
N TYR A 312 -14.85 -22.28 -21.58
CA TYR A 312 -13.53 -21.89 -21.11
C TYR A 312 -12.88 -20.85 -22.04
N LEU A 313 -12.25 -19.85 -21.45
CA LEU A 313 -11.54 -18.80 -22.15
C LEU A 313 -10.14 -18.56 -21.56
N ASP A 314 -9.23 -18.14 -22.41
CA ASP A 314 -7.93 -17.59 -22.00
C ASP A 314 -7.82 -16.13 -22.49
N PRO A 315 -8.35 -15.16 -21.72
CA PRO A 315 -8.34 -13.76 -22.13
C PRO A 315 -6.92 -13.15 -22.19
N PHE A 316 -5.93 -13.83 -21.61
CA PHE A 316 -4.52 -13.43 -21.71
C PHE A 316 -3.94 -13.74 -23.11
N ARG A 317 -4.20 -14.93 -23.64
CA ARG A 317 -3.65 -15.36 -24.95
C ARG A 317 -4.53 -14.99 -26.12
N GLY A 318 -5.83 -14.96 -25.95
CA GLY A 318 -6.76 -14.74 -27.05
C GLY A 318 -8.21 -14.49 -26.65
N ALA A 319 -9.04 -14.33 -27.67
CA ALA A 319 -10.47 -14.14 -27.51
C ALA A 319 -11.27 -15.34 -28.05
N ARG A 320 -10.67 -16.53 -28.10
CA ARG A 320 -11.32 -17.75 -28.59
C ARG A 320 -11.65 -18.65 -27.41
N GLU A 321 -12.76 -19.40 -27.58
CA GLU A 321 -13.09 -20.48 -26.65
C GLU A 321 -11.98 -21.54 -26.64
N THR A 322 -11.58 -21.99 -25.49
CA THR A 322 -10.64 -23.09 -25.30
C THR A 322 -11.45 -24.38 -25.17
N PRO A 323 -11.29 -25.36 -26.08
CA PRO A 323 -12.01 -26.63 -25.97
C PRO A 323 -11.66 -27.34 -24.66
N VAL A 324 -12.67 -27.84 -23.96
CA VAL A 324 -12.45 -28.58 -22.70
C VAL A 324 -11.62 -29.86 -22.91
N SER A 325 -11.68 -30.46 -24.13
CA SER A 325 -10.83 -31.59 -24.53
C SER A 325 -9.36 -31.24 -24.40
N ASP A 326 -8.96 -30.08 -24.90
CA ASP A 326 -7.56 -29.64 -24.92
C ASP A 326 -7.05 -29.40 -23.49
N LEU A 327 -7.91 -28.86 -22.62
CA LEU A 327 -7.58 -28.68 -21.20
C LEU A 327 -7.45 -30.03 -20.47
N ARG A 328 -8.35 -30.99 -20.74
CA ARG A 328 -8.27 -32.34 -20.19
C ARG A 328 -7.01 -33.08 -20.64
N ASP A 329 -6.70 -33.01 -21.94
CA ASP A 329 -5.50 -33.63 -22.48
C ASP A 329 -4.23 -33.08 -21.82
N GLN A 330 -4.16 -31.77 -21.57
CA GLN A 330 -3.07 -31.14 -20.82
C GLN A 330 -3.01 -31.64 -19.37
N LEU A 331 -4.15 -31.78 -18.66
CA LEU A 331 -4.19 -32.29 -17.31
C LEU A 331 -3.77 -33.77 -17.23
N VAL A 332 -4.21 -34.58 -18.17
CA VAL A 332 -3.74 -35.98 -18.30
C VAL A 332 -2.23 -36.03 -18.53
N PHE A 333 -1.69 -35.18 -19.41
CA PHE A 333 -0.25 -35.08 -19.63
C PHE A 333 0.54 -34.68 -18.36
N LEU A 334 -0.06 -33.84 -17.50
CA LEU A 334 0.49 -33.45 -16.20
C LEU A 334 0.32 -34.55 -15.12
N GLY A 335 -0.37 -35.64 -15.44
CA GLY A 335 -0.58 -36.76 -14.51
C GLY A 335 -1.75 -36.54 -13.52
N ALA A 336 -2.64 -35.61 -13.79
CA ALA A 336 -3.79 -35.34 -12.92
C ALA A 336 -4.82 -36.48 -12.98
N SER A 337 -5.26 -36.96 -11.82
CA SER A 337 -6.36 -37.93 -11.66
C SER A 337 -7.70 -37.32 -12.09
N ASP A 338 -8.72 -38.16 -12.34
CA ASP A 338 -10.05 -37.69 -12.73
C ASP A 338 -10.67 -36.71 -11.70
N MET A 339 -10.44 -36.94 -10.43
CA MET A 339 -10.90 -36.04 -9.36
C MET A 339 -10.19 -34.70 -9.40
N GLU A 340 -8.87 -34.69 -9.56
CA GLU A 340 -8.09 -33.47 -9.71
C GLU A 340 -8.45 -32.69 -10.98
N GLN A 341 -8.77 -33.39 -12.09
CA GLN A 341 -9.26 -32.73 -13.31
C GLN A 341 -10.57 -31.99 -13.08
N ILE A 342 -11.50 -32.54 -12.31
CA ILE A 342 -12.77 -31.89 -11.97
C ILE A 342 -12.47 -30.62 -11.14
N GLU A 343 -11.59 -30.72 -10.15
CA GLU A 343 -11.18 -29.58 -9.30
C GLU A 343 -10.49 -28.50 -10.13
N PHE A 344 -9.52 -28.87 -10.95
CA PHE A 344 -8.74 -27.92 -11.76
C PHE A 344 -9.55 -27.25 -12.88
N LEU A 345 -10.59 -27.89 -13.38
CA LEU A 345 -11.51 -27.31 -14.37
C LEU A 345 -12.67 -26.54 -13.72
N GLY A 346 -12.82 -26.61 -12.39
CA GLY A 346 -13.80 -25.83 -11.65
C GLY A 346 -13.41 -24.37 -11.48
N GLY A 347 -14.38 -23.57 -11.02
CA GLY A 347 -14.13 -22.17 -10.61
C GLY A 347 -13.36 -22.11 -9.29
N SER A 348 -12.28 -21.34 -9.25
CA SER A 348 -11.50 -21.12 -8.04
C SER A 348 -12.17 -20.12 -7.12
N THR A 349 -12.00 -20.32 -5.82
CA THR A 349 -12.38 -19.37 -4.78
C THR A 349 -11.46 -18.15 -4.77
N ALA A 350 -11.93 -17.04 -4.20
CA ALA A 350 -11.10 -15.84 -4.03
C ALA A 350 -9.84 -16.14 -3.19
N SER A 351 -9.94 -17.01 -2.17
CA SER A 351 -8.81 -17.41 -1.32
C SER A 351 -7.72 -18.13 -2.12
N GLU A 352 -8.09 -19.07 -2.99
CA GLU A 352 -7.14 -19.79 -3.86
C GLU A 352 -6.43 -18.85 -4.84
N ILE A 353 -7.18 -17.90 -5.42
CA ILE A 353 -6.63 -16.91 -6.36
C ILE A 353 -5.68 -15.95 -5.64
N VAL A 354 -6.01 -15.49 -4.43
CA VAL A 354 -5.11 -14.66 -3.60
C VAL A 354 -3.83 -15.42 -3.25
N LEU A 355 -3.92 -16.67 -2.79
CA LEU A 355 -2.74 -17.49 -2.50
C LEU A 355 -1.86 -17.69 -3.74
N ARG A 356 -2.48 -17.88 -4.91
CA ARG A 356 -1.77 -18.01 -6.19
C ARG A 356 -1.10 -16.70 -6.59
N CYS A 357 -1.75 -15.55 -6.37
CA CYS A 357 -1.18 -14.23 -6.60
C CYS A 357 0.05 -14.00 -5.69
N GLY A 358 -0.05 -14.30 -4.41
CA GLY A 358 1.08 -14.22 -3.47
C GLY A 358 2.28 -15.07 -3.91
N LYS A 359 2.05 -16.30 -4.39
CA LYS A 359 3.10 -17.15 -4.97
C LYS A 359 3.73 -16.54 -6.23
N ASN A 360 2.93 -15.94 -7.11
CA ASN A 360 3.43 -15.27 -8.30
C ASN A 360 4.32 -14.08 -7.93
N ILE A 361 3.94 -13.28 -6.94
CA ILE A 361 4.75 -12.17 -6.41
C ILE A 361 6.11 -12.71 -5.91
N LEU A 362 6.13 -13.77 -5.09
CA LEU A 362 7.38 -14.36 -4.60
C LEU A 362 8.24 -14.92 -5.74
N ASN A 363 7.65 -15.53 -6.75
CA ASN A 363 8.37 -16.03 -7.93
C ASN A 363 8.97 -14.88 -8.75
N SER A 364 8.24 -13.78 -8.95
CA SER A 364 8.74 -12.58 -9.64
C SER A 364 9.92 -11.97 -8.90
N LEU A 365 9.87 -11.89 -7.57
CA LEU A 365 10.98 -11.41 -6.74
C LEU A 365 12.22 -12.32 -6.84
N HIS A 366 12.02 -13.63 -6.87
CA HIS A 366 13.10 -14.58 -7.02
C HIS A 366 13.76 -14.46 -8.40
N SER A 367 12.98 -14.36 -9.47
CA SER A 367 13.47 -14.18 -10.83
C SER A 367 14.27 -12.88 -11.00
N ALA A 368 13.77 -11.76 -10.44
CA ALA A 368 14.46 -10.48 -10.47
C ALA A 368 15.80 -10.50 -9.75
N SER A 369 15.94 -11.28 -8.65
CA SER A 369 17.20 -11.43 -7.92
C SER A 369 18.27 -12.20 -8.70
N GLN A 370 17.89 -13.01 -9.67
CA GLN A 370 18.81 -13.80 -10.50
C GLN A 370 19.32 -13.03 -11.74
N HIS A 371 18.50 -12.10 -12.26
CA HIS A 371 18.84 -11.30 -13.43
C HIS A 371 19.26 -9.91 -12.95
N GLN A 372 20.51 -9.61 -12.78
CA GLN A 372 21.11 -8.37 -12.22
C GLN A 372 20.58 -7.03 -12.79
N ASP A 373 19.47 -7.01 -13.51
CA ASP A 373 18.83 -5.83 -14.09
C ASP A 373 17.94 -5.12 -13.05
N VAL A 374 18.57 -4.47 -12.07
CA VAL A 374 17.92 -3.69 -10.98
C VAL A 374 17.38 -2.33 -11.48
N HIS A 375 17.33 -2.09 -12.78
CA HIS A 375 17.23 -0.71 -13.27
C HIS A 375 15.84 -0.12 -13.43
N ASP A 376 14.73 -0.87 -13.22
CA ASP A 376 13.40 -0.26 -13.41
C ASP A 376 12.25 -0.92 -12.60
N ILE A 377 12.52 -1.38 -11.40
CA ILE A 377 11.43 -1.88 -10.54
C ILE A 377 10.79 -0.67 -9.85
N SER A 378 9.59 -0.29 -10.31
CA SER A 378 8.80 0.81 -9.73
C SER A 378 8.09 0.41 -8.43
N VAL A 379 8.02 -0.89 -8.13
CA VAL A 379 7.36 -1.47 -6.96
C VAL A 379 8.40 -1.85 -5.91
N ASP A 380 8.16 -1.43 -4.65
CA ASP A 380 9.02 -1.82 -3.54
C ASP A 380 8.96 -3.33 -3.26
N ALA A 381 10.07 -4.02 -3.51
CA ALA A 381 10.20 -5.47 -3.38
C ALA A 381 9.95 -5.97 -1.94
N VAL A 382 10.33 -5.17 -0.94
CA VAL A 382 10.15 -5.51 0.49
C VAL A 382 8.67 -5.49 0.85
N SER A 383 7.96 -4.44 0.46
CA SER A 383 6.52 -4.32 0.65
C SER A 383 5.73 -5.40 -0.09
N ALA A 384 6.12 -5.73 -1.33
CA ALA A 384 5.49 -6.81 -2.10
C ALA A 384 5.69 -8.18 -1.45
N LYS A 385 6.91 -8.48 -0.96
CA LYS A 385 7.19 -9.71 -0.21
C LYS A 385 6.37 -9.77 1.08
N TYR A 386 6.27 -8.66 1.79
CA TYR A 386 5.49 -8.58 3.02
C TYR A 386 4.01 -8.85 2.77
N ALA A 387 3.42 -8.30 1.69
CA ALA A 387 2.04 -8.57 1.28
C ALA A 387 1.80 -10.07 0.97
N ALA A 388 2.73 -10.70 0.22
CA ALA A 388 2.63 -12.11 -0.11
C ALA A 388 2.70 -13.01 1.15
N LEU A 389 3.55 -12.66 2.12
CA LEU A 389 3.62 -13.38 3.40
C LEU A 389 2.35 -13.22 4.21
N TRP A 390 1.80 -11.99 4.32
CA TRP A 390 0.55 -11.75 5.04
C TRP A 390 -0.62 -12.55 4.46
N SER A 391 -0.81 -12.49 3.14
CA SER A 391 -1.88 -13.25 2.48
C SER A 391 -1.74 -14.75 2.69
N SER A 392 -0.51 -15.27 2.60
CA SER A 392 -0.23 -16.68 2.83
C SER A 392 -0.45 -17.09 4.29
N MET A 393 0.01 -16.28 5.26
CA MET A 393 -0.19 -16.56 6.69
C MET A 393 -1.67 -16.68 7.05
N LEU A 394 -2.49 -15.74 6.58
CA LEU A 394 -3.92 -15.75 6.88
C LEU A 394 -4.67 -16.87 6.16
N LEU A 395 -4.44 -17.07 4.87
CA LEU A 395 -5.25 -17.97 4.05
C LEU A 395 -4.78 -19.43 4.06
N SER A 396 -3.55 -19.71 4.51
CA SER A 396 -3.04 -21.09 4.65
C SER A 396 -3.16 -21.64 6.07
N ALA A 397 -3.57 -20.84 7.05
CA ALA A 397 -3.55 -21.19 8.47
C ALA A 397 -4.34 -22.49 8.77
N ASP A 398 -5.53 -22.62 8.22
CA ASP A 398 -6.43 -23.75 8.50
C ASP A 398 -6.12 -24.99 7.65
N SER A 399 -5.51 -24.80 6.46
CA SER A 399 -5.28 -25.90 5.51
C SER A 399 -3.87 -26.47 5.56
N ARG A 400 -2.87 -25.69 5.96
CA ARG A 400 -1.44 -26.07 5.91
C ARG A 400 -0.63 -25.54 7.12
N PRO A 401 -0.84 -26.10 8.32
CA PRO A 401 -0.17 -25.62 9.54
C PRO A 401 1.36 -25.63 9.48
N MET A 402 1.97 -26.53 8.70
CA MET A 402 3.44 -26.61 8.55
C MET A 402 3.97 -25.43 7.72
N ASP A 403 3.25 -25.03 6.66
CA ASP A 403 3.64 -23.88 5.84
C ASP A 403 3.59 -22.59 6.66
N LEU A 404 2.60 -22.46 7.55
CA LEU A 404 2.47 -21.36 8.48
C LEU A 404 3.73 -21.18 9.36
N ARG A 405 4.21 -22.28 9.97
CA ARG A 405 5.41 -22.26 10.81
C ARG A 405 6.68 -21.90 10.06
N HIS A 406 6.81 -22.37 8.82
CA HIS A 406 7.96 -22.05 7.98
C HIS A 406 8.01 -20.58 7.53
N GLN A 407 6.87 -19.95 7.37
CA GLN A 407 6.79 -18.56 6.91
C GLN A 407 6.88 -17.53 8.05
N LEU A 408 6.53 -17.92 9.28
CA LEU A 408 6.55 -17.04 10.44
C LEU A 408 7.90 -16.31 10.65
N PRO A 409 9.07 -16.97 10.61
CA PRO A 409 10.36 -16.29 10.77
C PRO A 409 10.58 -15.19 9.72
N TRP A 410 10.20 -15.44 8.47
CA TRP A 410 10.32 -14.46 7.38
C TRP A 410 9.41 -13.25 7.58
N LEU A 411 8.17 -13.49 8.03
CA LEU A 411 7.23 -12.42 8.35
C LEU A 411 7.74 -11.58 9.51
N MET A 412 8.20 -12.23 10.60
CA MET A 412 8.68 -11.54 11.81
C MET A 412 9.97 -10.76 11.55
N GLU A 413 10.87 -11.26 10.69
CA GLU A 413 12.08 -10.54 10.27
C GLU A 413 11.72 -9.24 9.53
N LEU A 414 10.88 -9.32 8.50
CA LEU A 414 10.45 -8.13 7.75
C LEU A 414 9.67 -7.15 8.64
N PHE A 415 8.77 -7.67 9.48
CA PHE A 415 8.04 -6.86 10.43
C PHE A 415 8.98 -6.08 11.35
N ALA A 416 9.94 -6.74 11.99
CA ALA A 416 10.83 -6.12 12.95
C ALA A 416 11.80 -5.10 12.30
N THR A 417 12.23 -5.33 11.06
CA THR A 417 13.22 -4.49 10.37
C THR A 417 12.57 -3.32 9.62
N ASP A 418 11.50 -3.59 8.86
CA ASP A 418 10.96 -2.63 7.89
C ASP A 418 9.59 -2.08 8.28
N PHE A 419 8.78 -2.83 9.05
CA PHE A 419 7.40 -2.48 9.41
C PHE A 419 7.10 -2.49 10.92
N PRO A 420 7.99 -1.97 11.79
CA PRO A 420 7.83 -2.07 13.25
C PRO A 420 6.56 -1.36 13.77
N SER A 421 5.99 -0.45 13.00
CA SER A 421 4.74 0.23 13.34
C SER A 421 3.50 -0.67 13.25
N ASP A 422 3.61 -1.83 12.60
CA ASP A 422 2.51 -2.78 12.40
C ASP A 422 2.28 -3.72 13.59
N ILE A 423 2.92 -3.47 14.73
CA ILE A 423 2.86 -4.33 15.91
C ILE A 423 1.41 -4.69 16.31
N PHE A 424 0.50 -3.73 16.23
CA PHE A 424 -0.91 -3.95 16.54
C PHE A 424 -1.61 -4.86 15.51
N LEU A 425 -1.16 -4.86 14.24
CA LEU A 425 -1.67 -5.79 13.21
C LEU A 425 -1.19 -7.22 13.48
N ILE A 426 0.09 -7.39 13.85
CA ILE A 426 0.62 -8.69 14.27
C ILE A 426 -0.14 -9.22 15.49
N GLU A 427 -0.36 -8.38 16.52
CA GLU A 427 -1.14 -8.75 17.71
C GLU A 427 -2.57 -9.19 17.35
N GLN A 428 -3.21 -8.46 16.46
CA GLN A 428 -4.62 -8.67 16.13
C GLN A 428 -4.85 -9.88 15.21
N TYR A 429 -3.96 -10.14 14.26
CA TYR A 429 -4.21 -11.10 13.18
C TYR A 429 -3.26 -12.30 13.16
N ILE A 430 -2.00 -12.15 13.61
CA ILE A 430 -1.02 -13.24 13.58
C ILE A 430 -0.97 -13.99 14.91
N VAL A 431 -0.92 -13.28 16.04
CA VAL A 431 -0.87 -13.93 17.37
C VAL A 431 -1.97 -14.98 17.55
N PRO A 432 -3.25 -14.72 17.19
CA PRO A 432 -4.33 -15.72 17.35
C PRO A 432 -4.13 -16.99 16.51
N LEU A 433 -3.40 -16.94 15.39
CA LEU A 433 -3.15 -18.11 14.54
C LEU A 433 -2.22 -19.13 15.23
N PHE A 434 -1.46 -18.71 16.22
CA PHE A 434 -0.51 -19.54 16.96
C PHE A 434 -0.96 -19.86 18.37
N GLU A 435 -2.20 -19.54 18.75
CA GLU A 435 -2.73 -19.85 20.07
C GLU A 435 -2.64 -21.36 20.36
N GLY A 436 -2.03 -21.71 21.50
CA GLY A 436 -1.76 -23.10 21.87
C GLY A 436 -0.54 -23.76 21.20
N LEU A 437 0.19 -23.04 20.35
CA LEU A 437 1.45 -23.48 19.75
C LEU A 437 2.67 -22.88 20.46
N PHE A 438 3.82 -23.54 20.35
CA PHE A 438 5.08 -23.08 20.98
C PHE A 438 5.51 -21.69 20.49
N GLU A 439 5.26 -21.36 19.25
CA GLU A 439 5.62 -20.09 18.61
C GLU A 439 4.87 -18.89 19.21
N HIS A 440 3.70 -19.11 19.81
CA HIS A 440 2.87 -18.07 20.40
C HIS A 440 3.62 -17.22 21.44
N GLU A 441 4.30 -17.87 22.40
CA GLU A 441 5.05 -17.16 23.44
C GLU A 441 6.23 -16.38 22.86
N HIS A 442 6.92 -16.93 21.86
CA HIS A 442 8.02 -16.23 21.19
C HIS A 442 7.56 -14.98 20.43
N ILE A 443 6.41 -15.05 19.77
CA ILE A 443 5.83 -13.86 19.13
C ILE A 443 5.55 -12.80 20.19
N LEU A 444 4.83 -13.14 21.27
CA LEU A 444 4.48 -12.21 22.33
C LEU A 444 5.71 -11.57 23.00
N GLU A 445 6.76 -12.38 23.26
CA GLU A 445 8.03 -11.86 23.80
C GLU A 445 8.68 -10.86 22.86
N SER A 446 8.72 -11.16 21.56
CA SER A 446 9.26 -10.25 20.54
C SER A 446 8.50 -8.92 20.49
N LEU A 447 7.17 -8.98 20.51
CA LEU A 447 6.31 -7.78 20.54
C LEU A 447 6.50 -6.96 21.82
N HIS A 448 6.62 -7.63 22.96
CA HIS A 448 6.89 -6.98 24.24
C HIS A 448 8.25 -6.24 24.24
N VAL A 449 9.29 -6.88 23.74
CA VAL A 449 10.62 -6.26 23.61
C VAL A 449 10.56 -5.04 22.70
N MET A 450 9.86 -5.12 21.55
CA MET A 450 9.74 -3.98 20.63
C MET A 450 9.01 -2.80 21.28
N ARG A 451 7.90 -3.04 22.03
CA ARG A 451 7.21 -1.98 22.77
C ARG A 451 8.09 -1.37 23.85
N ALA A 452 8.76 -2.20 24.65
CA ALA A 452 9.67 -1.73 25.69
C ALA A 452 10.80 -0.85 25.11
N VAL A 453 11.37 -1.22 23.95
CA VAL A 453 12.40 -0.42 23.27
C VAL A 453 11.86 0.91 22.75
N ASP A 454 10.61 0.95 22.29
CA ASP A 454 9.95 2.18 21.83
C ASP A 454 9.61 3.13 22.97
N GLU A 455 9.32 2.60 24.17
CA GLU A 455 8.98 3.38 25.36
C GLU A 455 10.21 3.92 26.11
N ILE A 456 11.37 3.29 25.98
CA ILE A 456 12.60 3.70 26.67
C ILE A 456 13.13 5.01 26.04
N PRO A 457 13.28 6.09 26.85
CA PRO A 457 13.91 7.31 26.37
C PRO A 457 15.34 7.06 25.89
N LYS A 458 15.69 7.66 24.78
CA LYS A 458 17.05 7.54 24.24
C LYS A 458 18.07 8.17 25.18
N GLN A 459 19.22 7.53 25.32
CA GLN A 459 20.32 8.08 26.14
C GLN A 459 20.85 9.36 25.50
N VAL A 460 20.80 10.46 26.25
CA VAL A 460 21.32 11.74 25.79
C VAL A 460 22.85 11.69 25.66
N ARG A 461 23.36 11.98 24.48
CA ARG A 461 24.78 11.98 24.15
C ARG A 461 25.24 13.39 23.85
N ARG A 462 26.06 13.96 24.77
CA ARG A 462 26.59 15.31 24.62
C ARG A 462 28.03 15.30 24.19
N ARG A 463 28.37 16.19 23.23
CA ARG A 463 29.73 16.32 22.71
C ARG A 463 30.74 16.79 23.74
N PHE A 464 30.33 17.66 24.65
CA PHE A 464 31.23 18.39 25.55
C PHE A 464 31.33 17.85 26.97
N SER A 465 30.55 16.85 27.33
CA SER A 465 30.46 16.41 28.74
C SER A 465 31.58 15.50 29.22
N GLU A 466 32.40 14.91 28.36
CA GLU A 466 33.39 13.90 28.75
C GLU A 466 34.69 13.88 27.89
N ASN A 467 35.21 15.02 27.51
CA ASN A 467 36.50 15.17 26.77
C ASN A 467 36.63 14.30 25.50
N LYS A 468 35.53 14.05 24.81
CA LYS A 468 35.52 13.17 23.64
C LYS A 468 35.63 14.01 22.37
N ASN A 469 36.68 13.78 21.62
CA ASN A 469 36.93 14.40 20.32
C ASN A 469 36.06 13.80 19.22
N ILE A 470 34.74 13.94 19.34
CA ILE A 470 33.81 13.54 18.25
C ILE A 470 33.99 14.54 17.11
N ARG A 471 34.60 14.09 16.03
CA ARG A 471 35.01 14.97 14.91
C ARG A 471 33.83 15.36 14.02
N TYR A 472 32.98 14.39 13.67
CA TYR A 472 31.90 14.59 12.71
C TYR A 472 30.55 14.76 13.39
N ARG A 473 29.61 15.49 12.72
CA ARG A 473 28.27 15.80 13.24
C ARG A 473 27.20 14.94 12.56
N VAL A 474 26.11 14.72 13.26
CA VAL A 474 24.89 14.14 12.70
C VAL A 474 24.40 15.05 11.56
N GLY A 475 24.01 14.44 10.44
CA GLY A 475 23.56 15.15 9.23
C GLY A 475 24.66 15.43 8.20
N GLN A 476 25.94 15.29 8.54
CA GLN A 476 27.01 15.46 7.57
C GLN A 476 27.05 14.31 6.56
N VAL A 477 27.32 14.66 5.31
CA VAL A 477 27.51 13.71 4.21
C VAL A 477 28.99 13.38 4.06
N PHE A 478 29.29 12.11 3.85
CA PHE A 478 30.66 11.67 3.64
C PHE A 478 30.76 10.60 2.56
N ARG A 479 31.96 10.35 2.07
CA ARG A 479 32.33 9.21 1.24
C ARG A 479 33.22 8.26 2.05
N HIS A 480 32.89 6.96 2.03
CA HIS A 480 33.72 5.96 2.69
C HIS A 480 35.05 5.79 1.96
N ARG A 481 36.17 5.98 2.65
CA ARG A 481 37.53 5.99 2.02
C ARG A 481 37.84 4.70 1.25
N ARG A 482 37.52 3.56 1.84
CA ARG A 482 37.82 2.24 1.26
C ARG A 482 36.79 1.80 0.21
N TYR A 483 35.48 1.92 0.53
CA TYR A 483 34.40 1.35 -0.29
C TYR A 483 33.73 2.37 -1.22
N ARG A 484 34.08 3.64 -1.11
CA ARG A 484 33.68 4.75 -1.99
C ARG A 484 32.18 5.07 -2.05
N TYR A 485 31.31 4.40 -1.29
CA TYR A 485 29.90 4.75 -1.20
C TYR A 485 29.69 6.08 -0.46
N ARG A 486 28.57 6.75 -0.72
CA ARG A 486 28.13 7.95 0.00
C ARG A 486 27.19 7.56 1.13
N ALA A 487 27.26 8.28 2.25
CA ALA A 487 26.38 8.06 3.39
C ALA A 487 26.18 9.34 4.20
N ILE A 488 25.15 9.35 5.04
CA ILE A 488 24.82 10.43 5.98
C ILE A 488 25.05 9.91 7.39
N ILE A 489 25.69 10.70 8.24
CA ILE A 489 25.90 10.38 9.65
C ILE A 489 24.58 10.57 10.40
N THR A 490 24.07 9.51 11.03
CA THR A 490 22.83 9.51 11.80
C THR A 490 23.03 9.47 13.31
N GLY A 491 24.25 9.12 13.77
CA GLY A 491 24.60 9.04 15.17
C GLY A 491 26.07 8.73 15.35
N TRP A 492 26.54 8.74 16.60
CA TRP A 492 27.94 8.47 16.93
C TRP A 492 28.11 7.83 18.30
N ASP A 493 29.17 7.04 18.45
CA ASP A 493 29.72 6.51 19.69
C ASP A 493 31.18 7.00 19.83
N SER A 494 31.57 7.30 21.07
CA SER A 494 32.93 7.77 21.34
C SER A 494 34.00 6.67 21.16
N GLU A 495 33.61 5.42 21.28
CA GLU A 495 34.41 4.23 21.07
C GLU A 495 33.53 3.17 20.38
N CYS A 496 34.12 2.06 19.91
CA CYS A 496 33.36 0.98 19.31
C CYS A 496 32.41 0.35 20.33
N GLY A 497 31.10 0.59 20.16
CA GLY A 497 30.03 0.03 21.01
C GLY A 497 29.57 -1.37 20.61
N ALA A 498 30.15 -1.98 19.55
CA ALA A 498 29.75 -3.29 19.09
C ALA A 498 30.32 -4.41 19.99
N GLY A 499 29.66 -5.57 19.99
CA GLY A 499 30.12 -6.73 20.76
C GLY A 499 31.45 -7.30 20.24
N GLU A 500 32.22 -7.92 21.13
CA GLU A 500 33.55 -8.50 20.87
C GLU A 500 33.60 -9.43 19.64
N GLN A 501 32.56 -10.24 19.46
CA GLN A 501 32.49 -11.17 18.33
C GLN A 501 32.39 -10.41 16.98
N TRP A 502 31.60 -9.34 16.95
CA TRP A 502 31.47 -8.48 15.77
C TRP A 502 32.78 -7.75 15.49
N MET A 503 33.42 -7.17 16.54
CA MET A 503 34.71 -6.48 16.40
C MET A 503 35.80 -7.38 15.81
N ARG A 504 35.90 -8.63 16.28
CA ARG A 504 36.85 -9.63 15.72
C ARG A 504 36.52 -9.94 14.26
N ARG A 505 35.26 -10.19 13.93
CA ARG A 505 34.83 -10.50 12.56
C ARG A 505 35.12 -9.38 11.60
N MET A 506 34.90 -8.13 12.03
CA MET A 506 35.14 -6.93 11.22
C MET A 506 36.61 -6.48 11.25
N GLY A 507 37.43 -7.06 12.09
CA GLY A 507 38.85 -6.73 12.18
C GLY A 507 39.13 -5.35 12.76
N ILE A 508 38.30 -4.88 13.69
CA ILE A 508 38.38 -3.54 14.27
C ILE A 508 39.76 -3.24 14.88
N ASP A 509 40.36 -4.21 15.57
CA ASP A 509 41.69 -4.05 16.18
C ASP A 509 42.83 -3.95 15.15
N ARG A 510 42.55 -4.15 13.84
CA ARG A 510 43.51 -3.95 12.74
C ARG A 510 43.45 -2.54 12.15
N LEU A 511 42.46 -1.74 12.56
CA LEU A 511 42.38 -0.34 12.19
C LEU A 511 43.52 0.45 12.87
N GLN A 512 43.93 1.59 12.28
CA GLN A 512 45.06 2.36 12.78
C GLN A 512 44.86 2.82 14.23
N ALA A 513 43.67 3.30 14.58
CA ALA A 513 43.30 3.70 15.94
C ALA A 513 42.50 2.61 16.72
N GLY A 514 42.29 1.43 16.11
CA GLY A 514 41.60 0.33 16.71
C GLY A 514 40.18 0.67 17.15
N ARG A 515 39.79 0.15 18.34
CA ARG A 515 38.48 0.36 18.95
C ARG A 515 38.32 1.69 19.68
N HIS A 516 39.40 2.40 19.94
CA HIS A 516 39.46 3.63 20.76
C HIS A 516 39.26 4.92 19.97
N GLN A 517 38.82 4.84 18.73
CA GLN A 517 38.36 5.97 17.93
C GLN A 517 36.85 6.09 17.95
N SER A 518 36.32 7.22 17.52
CA SER A 518 34.88 7.39 17.35
C SER A 518 34.35 6.52 16.23
N PHE A 519 33.13 6.01 16.43
CA PHE A 519 32.38 5.25 15.43
C PHE A 519 31.06 5.95 15.13
N TYR A 520 30.60 5.82 13.89
CA TYR A 520 29.43 6.54 13.43
C TYR A 520 28.38 5.58 12.85
N HIS A 521 27.14 5.74 13.30
CA HIS A 521 25.98 5.14 12.65
C HIS A 521 25.69 5.93 11.38
N VAL A 522 25.52 5.27 10.26
CA VAL A 522 25.38 5.94 8.97
C VAL A 522 24.28 5.31 8.11
N LEU A 523 23.56 6.16 7.40
CA LEU A 523 22.57 5.78 6.40
C LEU A 523 23.22 5.86 5.03
N VAL A 524 23.23 4.73 4.30
CA VAL A 524 23.91 4.60 3.00
C VAL A 524 22.92 4.74 1.85
N GLU A 525 23.40 5.07 0.66
CA GLU A 525 22.61 5.23 -0.55
C GLU A 525 21.82 3.98 -0.98
N ASP A 526 22.27 2.78 -0.56
CA ASP A 526 21.58 1.50 -0.72
C ASP A 526 20.49 1.24 0.35
N ARG A 527 20.12 2.26 1.12
CA ARG A 527 19.17 2.23 2.26
C ARG A 527 19.64 1.42 3.47
N SER A 528 20.86 0.86 3.44
CA SER A 528 21.40 0.13 4.59
C SER A 528 21.91 1.07 5.69
N VAL A 529 21.81 0.60 6.94
CA VAL A 529 22.45 1.25 8.09
C VAL A 529 23.77 0.54 8.37
N ARG A 530 24.85 1.31 8.47
CA ARG A 530 26.19 0.76 8.73
C ARG A 530 26.82 1.45 9.92
N TYR A 531 27.87 0.82 10.47
CA TYR A 531 28.65 1.32 11.59
C TYR A 531 30.11 1.48 11.13
N VAL A 532 30.59 2.74 11.12
CA VAL A 532 31.82 3.14 10.41
C VAL A 532 32.78 3.81 11.37
N ALA A 533 34.04 3.36 11.37
CA ALA A 533 35.14 3.97 12.12
C ALA A 533 35.50 5.36 11.55
N GLU A 534 35.89 6.30 12.41
CA GLU A 534 36.26 7.67 12.05
C GLU A 534 37.31 7.76 10.93
N GLU A 535 38.34 6.93 10.97
CA GLU A 535 39.41 6.91 9.99
C GLU A 535 38.95 6.60 8.55
N ASN A 536 37.78 5.98 8.40
CA ASN A 536 37.22 5.65 7.09
C ASN A 536 36.30 6.74 6.52
N ILE A 537 36.11 7.85 7.22
CA ILE A 537 35.23 8.95 6.82
C ILE A 537 36.02 10.02 6.07
N GLU A 538 35.56 10.37 4.87
CA GLU A 538 36.02 11.51 4.08
C GLU A 538 34.82 12.42 3.85
N LEU A 539 34.76 13.58 4.57
CA LEU A 539 33.66 14.53 4.41
C LEU A 539 33.55 15.01 2.97
N VAL A 540 32.32 15.11 2.50
CA VAL A 540 31.98 15.76 1.24
C VAL A 540 30.95 16.86 1.51
N LEU A 541 30.96 17.90 0.69
CA LEU A 541 30.06 19.04 0.79
C LEU A 541 29.23 19.15 -0.49
N PRO A 542 28.34 18.17 -0.76
CA PRO A 542 27.55 18.16 -1.98
C PRO A 542 26.49 19.26 -1.97
N GLN A 543 25.90 19.54 -3.13
CA GLN A 543 24.59 20.16 -3.21
C GLN A 543 23.51 19.08 -3.03
N VAL A 544 22.31 19.45 -2.59
CA VAL A 544 21.21 18.48 -2.41
C VAL A 544 20.87 17.75 -3.72
N THR A 545 20.98 18.44 -4.85
CA THR A 545 20.74 17.89 -6.20
C THR A 545 21.75 16.83 -6.64
N GLU A 546 22.92 16.78 -5.99
CA GLU A 546 23.96 15.78 -6.25
C GLU A 546 23.76 14.49 -5.43
N LEU A 547 22.83 14.51 -4.48
CA LEU A 547 22.52 13.35 -3.65
C LEU A 547 21.52 12.44 -4.37
N PRO A 548 21.67 11.12 -4.24
CA PRO A 548 20.67 10.17 -4.76
C PRO A 548 19.29 10.46 -4.17
N GLN A 549 18.25 10.51 -5.00
CA GLN A 549 16.88 10.74 -4.53
C GLN A 549 16.43 9.67 -3.53
N SER A 550 16.86 8.42 -3.73
CA SER A 550 16.60 7.32 -2.80
C SER A 550 17.11 7.62 -1.39
N LEU A 551 18.30 8.22 -1.27
CA LEU A 551 18.89 8.61 0.00
C LEU A 551 18.13 9.78 0.64
N VAL A 552 17.76 10.79 -0.16
CA VAL A 552 16.99 11.95 0.32
C VAL A 552 15.59 11.53 0.81
N ALA A 553 14.95 10.60 0.11
CA ALA A 553 13.62 10.09 0.47
C ALA A 553 13.59 9.43 1.86
N ILE A 554 14.63 8.68 2.23
CA ILE A 554 14.72 7.99 3.53
C ILE A 554 15.38 8.85 4.61
N ALA A 555 16.06 9.93 4.25
CA ALA A 555 16.72 10.85 5.19
C ALA A 555 15.73 11.43 6.21
N GLY A 556 14.46 11.60 5.83
CA GLY A 556 13.40 12.10 6.73
C GLY A 556 13.18 11.26 7.99
N LYS A 557 13.62 10.00 8.03
CA LYS A 557 13.64 9.18 9.25
C LYS A 557 14.44 9.83 10.39
N HIS A 558 15.54 10.52 10.04
CA HIS A 558 16.51 11.07 10.98
C HIS A 558 16.66 12.59 10.90
N PHE A 559 16.17 13.23 9.82
CA PHE A 559 16.46 14.64 9.52
C PHE A 559 15.19 15.41 9.16
N LYS A 560 15.17 16.68 9.60
CA LYS A 560 14.05 17.62 9.35
C LYS A 560 14.08 18.17 7.93
N ARG A 561 15.23 18.66 7.50
CA ARG A 561 15.46 19.33 6.23
C ARG A 561 16.93 19.31 5.83
N TRP A 562 17.22 19.70 4.62
CA TRP A 562 18.56 20.05 4.18
C TRP A 562 18.88 21.51 4.50
N ASP A 563 20.11 21.79 4.91
CA ASP A 563 20.63 23.14 5.10
C ASP A 563 21.66 23.45 4.02
N GLU A 564 21.32 24.37 3.11
CA GLU A 564 22.17 24.72 1.98
C GLU A 564 23.46 25.45 2.41
N ALA A 565 23.40 26.22 3.49
CA ALA A 565 24.57 26.95 4.00
C ALA A 565 25.56 25.99 4.68
N ALA A 566 25.06 25.07 5.47
CA ALA A 566 25.85 24.05 6.15
C ALA A 566 26.26 22.89 5.23
N ARG A 567 25.58 22.71 4.10
CA ARG A 567 25.64 21.53 3.22
C ARG A 567 25.53 20.23 3.99
N ALA A 568 24.55 20.17 4.88
CA ALA A 568 24.27 19.05 5.76
C ALA A 568 22.78 18.97 6.08
N PHE A 569 22.33 17.80 6.51
CA PHE A 569 20.98 17.62 7.01
C PHE A 569 20.83 18.13 8.45
N VAL A 570 19.72 18.76 8.76
CA VAL A 570 19.37 19.20 10.12
C VAL A 570 18.76 18.03 10.88
N SER A 571 19.34 17.69 12.02
CA SER A 571 18.94 16.55 12.85
C SER A 571 17.49 16.63 13.33
N ASN A 572 16.78 15.51 13.30
CA ASN A 572 15.48 15.28 13.94
C ASN A 572 15.60 14.40 15.21
N VAL A 573 16.80 14.00 15.60
CA VAL A 573 17.07 13.10 16.73
C VAL A 573 17.72 13.84 17.89
N ARG A 574 17.24 15.06 18.19
CA ARG A 574 17.79 15.93 19.22
C ARG A 574 17.56 15.45 20.64
N ASP A 575 16.61 14.57 20.86
CA ASP A 575 16.42 13.88 22.15
C ASP A 575 17.61 12.95 22.48
N GLU A 576 18.34 12.46 21.49
CA GLU A 576 19.55 11.65 21.67
C GLU A 576 20.83 12.48 21.47
N TYR A 577 20.88 13.33 20.43
CA TYR A 577 22.06 14.16 20.07
C TYR A 577 21.70 15.66 20.09
N PRO A 578 21.55 16.27 21.28
CA PRO A 578 21.07 17.66 21.40
C PRO A 578 22.02 18.72 20.87
N ASP A 579 23.31 18.39 20.72
CA ASP A 579 24.36 19.32 20.26
C ASP A 579 24.60 19.23 18.73
N ASP A 580 23.82 18.43 18.02
CA ASP A 580 23.93 18.19 16.58
C ASP A 580 22.78 18.78 15.75
#